data_077844459cb268542f457a0fba850ba4
#
_entry.id   077844459cb268542f457a0fba850ba4
#
_cell.length_a   1.000
_cell.length_b   1.000
_cell.length_c   1.000
_cell.angle_alpha   90.00
_cell.angle_beta   90.00
_cell.angle_gamma   90.00
#
_symmetry.space_group_name_H-M   'P 1'
#
loop_
_entity.id
_entity.type
_entity.pdbx_description
1 polymer ?
#
loop_
_entity_poly.entity_id
_entity_poly.type
_entity_poly.pdbx_seq_one_letter_code
_entity_poly.pdbx_strand_id
1 'polypeptide(L)'
;MSDPQPITIILAEDDDGHASLVERNLERAGLLNGFLRVRDGQELLDTLKAQGTEGGPVLSGEVVILLDINMPRIDGIEALKQIKANDATKSIPVIMLTTTDDPREVNRCYELGANVYITKPVEYDNFIEAIRRLGLFLQIVKRPRNGWTS
;
A
#
# COMPACT_ATOMS: atom_id res chain seq x y z
N MET A 1 9.47 -1.24 27.13
CA MET A 1 9.46 -0.56 25.83
C MET A 1 9.12 -1.56 24.75
N SER A 2 8.19 -1.21 23.92
CA SER A 2 7.79 -2.10 22.86
C SER A 2 8.53 -1.75 21.57
N ASP A 3 8.77 -2.76 20.75
CA ASP A 3 9.36 -2.56 19.44
C ASP A 3 8.35 -1.86 18.54
N PRO A 4 8.82 -1.14 17.52
CA PRO A 4 7.92 -0.58 16.53
C PRO A 4 7.13 -1.71 15.87
N GLN A 5 5.86 -1.45 15.58
CA GLN A 5 5.05 -2.43 14.87
C GLN A 5 5.61 -2.59 13.45
N PRO A 6 5.74 -3.81 12.98
CA PRO A 6 6.20 -4.03 11.61
C PRO A 6 5.17 -3.51 10.61
N ILE A 7 5.66 -3.11 9.45
CA ILE A 7 4.81 -2.68 8.35
C ILE A 7 4.84 -3.77 7.30
N THR A 8 3.66 -4.23 6.89
CA THR A 8 3.54 -5.15 5.77
C THR A 8 3.15 -4.34 4.55
N ILE A 9 3.92 -4.46 3.48
CA ILE A 9 3.65 -3.76 2.24
C ILE A 9 3.19 -4.76 1.21
N ILE A 10 1.98 -4.55 0.68
CA ILE A 10 1.45 -5.37 -0.41
C ILE A 10 1.56 -4.55 -1.67
N LEU A 11 2.30 -5.07 -2.64
CA LEU A 11 2.44 -4.42 -3.95
C LEU A 11 1.60 -5.17 -4.97
N ALA A 12 0.63 -4.47 -5.57
CA ALA A 12 -0.15 -5.01 -6.68
C ALA A 12 0.40 -4.40 -7.97
N GLU A 13 1.14 -5.19 -8.74
CA GLU A 13 1.84 -4.75 -9.92
C GLU A 13 2.11 -5.94 -10.82
N ASP A 14 1.62 -5.88 -12.08
CA ASP A 14 1.81 -6.98 -13.02
C ASP A 14 3.15 -6.91 -13.77
N ASP A 15 3.77 -5.74 -13.83
CA ASP A 15 5.04 -5.57 -14.54
C ASP A 15 6.21 -5.92 -13.63
N ASP A 16 7.00 -6.92 -14.04
CA ASP A 16 8.10 -7.39 -13.21
C ASP A 16 9.20 -6.33 -13.01
N GLY A 17 9.44 -5.51 -14.04
CA GLY A 17 10.44 -4.46 -13.93
C GLY A 17 10.06 -3.41 -12.90
N HIS A 18 8.82 -2.95 -12.94
CA HIS A 18 8.34 -1.97 -11.95
C HIS A 18 8.31 -2.59 -10.56
N ALA A 19 7.89 -3.84 -10.45
CA ALA A 19 7.87 -4.52 -9.15
C ALA A 19 9.27 -4.63 -8.57
N SER A 20 10.26 -4.97 -9.40
CA SER A 20 11.65 -5.06 -8.95
C SER A 20 12.19 -3.71 -8.48
N LEU A 21 11.81 -2.63 -9.16
CA LEU A 21 12.24 -1.30 -8.76
C LEU A 21 11.67 -0.93 -7.40
N VAL A 22 10.39 -1.21 -7.18
CA VAL A 22 9.76 -0.94 -5.89
C VAL A 22 10.42 -1.77 -4.80
N GLU A 23 10.66 -3.05 -5.08
CA GLU A 23 11.29 -3.95 -4.11
C GLU A 23 12.67 -3.44 -3.70
N ARG A 24 13.46 -2.97 -4.68
CA ARG A 24 14.78 -2.40 -4.39
C ARG A 24 14.68 -1.15 -3.52
N ASN A 25 13.65 -0.32 -3.79
CA ASN A 25 13.43 0.87 -2.96
C ASN A 25 13.08 0.49 -1.53
N LEU A 26 12.28 -0.57 -1.36
CA LEU A 26 11.93 -1.06 -0.03
C LEU A 26 13.16 -1.61 0.69
N GLU A 27 13.99 -2.36 -0.01
CA GLU A 27 15.21 -2.90 0.57
C GLU A 27 16.13 -1.77 1.02
N ARG A 28 16.31 -0.77 0.15
CA ARG A 28 17.16 0.38 0.45
C ARG A 28 16.66 1.15 1.65
N ALA A 29 15.34 1.20 1.83
CA ALA A 29 14.72 1.90 2.95
C ALA A 29 14.63 1.04 4.22
N GLY A 30 15.03 -0.22 4.16
CA GLY A 30 14.95 -1.11 5.31
C GLY A 30 13.55 -1.62 5.60
N LEU A 31 12.67 -1.64 4.60
CA LEU A 31 11.25 -1.97 4.78
C LEU A 31 10.86 -3.31 4.14
N LEU A 32 11.83 -4.14 3.76
CA LEU A 32 11.52 -5.35 3.01
C LEU A 32 10.96 -6.50 3.85
N ASN A 33 10.98 -6.40 5.16
CA ASN A 33 10.64 -7.51 6.04
C ASN A 33 9.20 -8.00 5.91
N GLY A 34 8.28 -7.15 5.52
CA GLY A 34 6.89 -7.52 5.40
C GLY A 34 6.38 -7.28 3.99
N PHE A 35 7.10 -7.77 2.98
CA PHE A 35 6.74 -7.49 1.60
C PHE A 35 6.03 -8.68 0.96
N LEU A 36 4.90 -8.39 0.28
CA LEU A 36 4.15 -9.37 -0.48
C LEU A 36 3.77 -8.73 -1.82
N ARG A 37 4.04 -9.44 -2.90
CA ARG A 37 3.64 -8.97 -4.22
C ARG A 37 2.48 -9.80 -4.77
N VAL A 38 1.48 -9.12 -5.33
CA VAL A 38 0.41 -9.74 -6.12
C VAL A 38 0.42 -9.13 -7.51
N ARG A 39 -0.17 -9.80 -8.48
CA ARG A 39 -0.01 -9.43 -9.89
C ARG A 39 -1.22 -8.76 -10.51
N ASP A 40 -2.37 -8.81 -9.87
CA ASP A 40 -3.58 -8.17 -10.38
C ASP A 40 -4.54 -7.84 -9.25
N GLY A 41 -5.60 -7.11 -9.61
CA GLY A 41 -6.54 -6.64 -8.60
C GLY A 41 -7.33 -7.75 -7.94
N GLN A 42 -7.61 -8.83 -8.69
CA GLN A 42 -8.36 -9.95 -8.10
C GLN A 42 -7.50 -10.66 -7.06
N GLU A 43 -6.23 -10.89 -7.37
CA GLU A 43 -5.32 -11.51 -6.42
C GLU A 43 -5.18 -10.65 -5.16
N LEU A 44 -5.13 -9.33 -5.34
CA LEU A 44 -5.07 -8.41 -4.20
C LEU A 44 -6.29 -8.56 -3.31
N LEU A 45 -7.48 -8.54 -3.90
CA LEU A 45 -8.72 -8.64 -3.13
C LEU A 45 -8.84 -9.99 -2.44
N ASP A 46 -8.43 -11.06 -3.13
CA ASP A 46 -8.45 -12.40 -2.55
C ASP A 46 -7.49 -12.51 -1.37
N THR A 47 -6.31 -11.89 -1.49
CA THR A 47 -5.31 -11.87 -0.42
C THR A 47 -5.87 -11.16 0.82
N LEU A 48 -6.53 -10.03 0.63
CA LEU A 48 -7.10 -9.29 1.74
C LEU A 48 -8.24 -10.05 2.40
N LYS A 49 -9.07 -10.75 1.62
CA LYS A 49 -10.15 -11.55 2.15
C LYS A 49 -9.65 -12.76 2.93
N ALA A 50 -8.53 -13.33 2.49
CA ALA A 50 -7.97 -14.53 3.11
C ALA A 50 -7.19 -14.24 4.38
N GLN A 51 -6.94 -12.97 4.67
CA GLN A 51 -6.16 -12.59 5.84
C GLN A 51 -6.82 -13.13 7.11
N GLY A 52 -6.03 -13.84 7.91
CA GLY A 52 -6.51 -14.37 9.16
C GLY A 52 -7.32 -15.66 9.04
N THR A 53 -7.50 -16.18 7.83
CA THR A 53 -8.20 -17.45 7.62
C THR A 53 -7.19 -18.57 7.54
N GLU A 54 -7.67 -19.80 7.78
CA GLU A 54 -6.83 -20.98 7.67
C GLU A 54 -6.31 -21.11 6.24
N GLY A 55 -5.00 -21.26 6.11
CA GLY A 55 -4.37 -21.36 4.80
C GLY A 55 -4.13 -20.01 4.11
N GLY A 56 -4.60 -18.92 4.69
CA GLY A 56 -4.38 -17.60 4.13
C GLY A 56 -3.09 -16.98 4.63
N PRO A 57 -2.66 -15.88 4.01
CA PRO A 57 -1.45 -15.20 4.44
C PRO A 57 -1.65 -14.57 5.82
N VAL A 58 -0.56 -14.50 6.59
CA VAL A 58 -0.58 -13.80 7.86
C VAL A 58 0.07 -12.44 7.63
N LEU A 59 -0.74 -11.39 7.71
CA LEU A 59 -0.27 -10.02 7.57
C LEU A 59 -0.11 -9.45 8.97
N SER A 60 1.12 -9.19 9.35
CA SER A 60 1.39 -8.70 10.70
C SER A 60 1.62 -7.20 10.69
N GLY A 61 1.25 -6.54 11.79
CA GLY A 61 1.46 -5.12 11.94
C GLY A 61 0.56 -4.29 11.03
N GLU A 62 1.03 -3.11 10.69
CA GLU A 62 0.29 -2.22 9.79
C GLU A 62 0.47 -2.68 8.35
N VAL A 63 -0.62 -2.59 7.59
CA VAL A 63 -0.62 -2.96 6.17
C VAL A 63 -0.72 -1.69 5.34
N VAL A 64 0.14 -1.58 4.33
CA VAL A 64 0.08 -0.50 3.35
C VAL A 64 0.02 -1.14 1.97
N ILE A 65 -0.86 -0.66 1.12
CA ILE A 65 -1.01 -1.19 -0.23
C ILE A 65 -0.41 -0.22 -1.24
N LEU A 66 0.49 -0.72 -2.09
CA LEU A 66 0.97 -0.01 -3.26
C LEU A 66 0.22 -0.61 -4.45
N LEU A 67 -0.57 0.20 -5.13
CA LEU A 67 -1.56 -0.29 -6.08
C LEU A 67 -1.39 0.37 -7.44
N ASP A 68 -0.96 -0.44 -8.42
CA ASP A 68 -0.88 0.03 -9.80
C ASP A 68 -2.29 0.15 -10.38
N ILE A 69 -2.52 1.16 -11.20
CA ILE A 69 -3.84 1.35 -11.83
C ILE A 69 -4.05 0.34 -12.95
N ASN A 70 -3.05 0.14 -13.80
CA ASN A 70 -3.21 -0.68 -15.01
C ASN A 70 -2.82 -2.12 -14.76
N MET A 71 -3.82 -2.94 -14.43
CA MET A 71 -3.60 -4.36 -14.16
C MET A 71 -4.70 -5.18 -14.82
N PRO A 72 -4.41 -6.46 -15.17
CA PRO A 72 -5.44 -7.33 -15.72
C PRO A 72 -6.46 -7.76 -14.68
N ARG A 73 -7.56 -8.29 -15.15
CA ARG A 73 -8.72 -8.79 -14.41
C ARG A 73 -9.46 -7.65 -13.72
N ILE A 74 -8.96 -7.18 -12.59
CA ILE A 74 -9.54 -6.02 -11.89
C ILE A 74 -8.45 -4.96 -11.86
N ASP A 75 -8.71 -3.78 -12.42
CA ASP A 75 -7.71 -2.71 -12.42
C ASP A 75 -7.64 -2.04 -11.04
N GLY A 76 -6.65 -1.15 -10.89
CA GLY A 76 -6.40 -0.51 -9.62
C GLY A 76 -7.53 0.38 -9.14
N ILE A 77 -8.24 1.04 -10.04
CA ILE A 77 -9.35 1.91 -9.66
C ILE A 77 -10.49 1.07 -9.07
N GLU A 78 -10.83 -0.03 -9.73
CA GLU A 78 -11.88 -0.91 -9.22
C GLU A 78 -11.47 -1.58 -7.91
N ALA A 79 -10.20 -2.00 -7.82
CA ALA A 79 -9.69 -2.57 -6.57
C ALA A 79 -9.77 -1.56 -5.43
N LEU A 80 -9.39 -0.30 -5.69
CA LEU A 80 -9.46 0.76 -4.69
C LEU A 80 -10.89 0.96 -4.21
N LYS A 81 -11.85 0.98 -5.14
CA LYS A 81 -13.25 1.12 -4.77
C LYS A 81 -13.69 0.02 -3.81
N GLN A 82 -13.34 -1.21 -4.12
CA GLN A 82 -13.76 -2.35 -3.30
C GLN A 82 -13.08 -2.34 -1.94
N ILE A 83 -11.79 -1.96 -1.90
CA ILE A 83 -11.08 -1.86 -0.63
C ILE A 83 -11.72 -0.81 0.27
N LYS A 84 -12.06 0.35 -0.29
CA LYS A 84 -12.60 1.45 0.51
C LYS A 84 -14.09 1.28 0.83
N ALA A 85 -14.78 0.41 0.11
CA ALA A 85 -16.19 0.11 0.39
C ALA A 85 -16.38 -0.97 1.45
N ASN A 86 -15.32 -1.68 1.82
CA ASN A 86 -15.40 -2.79 2.76
C ASN A 86 -14.90 -2.32 4.13
N ASP A 87 -15.75 -2.44 5.15
CA ASP A 87 -15.41 -2.00 6.50
C ASP A 87 -14.14 -2.66 7.04
N ALA A 88 -13.86 -3.89 6.61
CA ALA A 88 -12.66 -4.60 7.08
C ALA A 88 -11.36 -4.05 6.49
N THR A 89 -11.42 -3.37 5.35
CA THR A 89 -10.22 -2.93 4.65
C THR A 89 -10.16 -1.41 4.39
N LYS A 90 -11.26 -0.70 4.61
CA LYS A 90 -11.33 0.72 4.21
C LYS A 90 -10.31 1.61 4.91
N SER A 91 -9.80 1.21 6.06
CA SER A 91 -8.81 2.00 6.78
C SER A 91 -7.37 1.73 6.35
N ILE A 92 -7.15 0.76 5.48
CA ILE A 92 -5.79 0.44 5.02
C ILE A 92 -5.30 1.58 4.12
N PRO A 93 -4.13 2.17 4.41
CA PRO A 93 -3.57 3.20 3.52
C PRO A 93 -3.23 2.64 2.15
N VAL A 94 -3.59 3.38 1.11
CA VAL A 94 -3.33 2.98 -0.28
C VAL A 94 -2.53 4.06 -0.98
N ILE A 95 -1.42 3.67 -1.58
CA ILE A 95 -0.61 4.52 -2.45
C ILE A 95 -0.86 4.05 -3.87
N MET A 96 -1.40 4.94 -4.71
CA MET A 96 -1.63 4.61 -6.12
C MET A 96 -0.36 4.81 -6.92
N LEU A 97 -0.05 3.88 -7.81
CA LEU A 97 1.08 3.96 -8.72
C LEU A 97 0.54 3.96 -10.14
N THR A 98 0.99 4.92 -10.97
CA THR A 98 0.48 5.00 -12.33
C THR A 98 1.44 5.75 -13.24
N THR A 99 1.30 5.53 -14.55
CA THR A 99 2.07 6.25 -15.54
C THR A 99 1.41 7.56 -15.97
N THR A 100 0.17 7.81 -15.53
CA THR A 100 -0.54 9.02 -15.93
C THR A 100 -0.45 10.09 -14.84
N ASP A 101 -0.42 11.35 -15.26
CA ASP A 101 -0.54 12.49 -14.37
C ASP A 101 -1.78 13.31 -14.69
N ASP A 102 -2.74 12.75 -15.42
CA ASP A 102 -3.99 13.42 -15.75
C ASP A 102 -4.69 13.82 -14.46
N PRO A 103 -4.92 15.14 -14.25
CA PRO A 103 -5.54 15.60 -13.00
C PRO A 103 -6.90 14.98 -12.71
N ARG A 104 -7.66 14.60 -13.74
CA ARG A 104 -8.96 13.97 -13.53
C ARG A 104 -8.81 12.59 -12.90
N GLU A 105 -7.81 11.84 -13.35
CA GLU A 105 -7.58 10.51 -12.81
C GLU A 105 -6.99 10.61 -11.40
N VAL A 106 -6.06 11.53 -11.19
CA VAL A 106 -5.48 11.77 -9.86
C VAL A 106 -6.59 12.13 -8.87
N ASN A 107 -7.45 13.08 -9.25
CA ASN A 107 -8.55 13.52 -8.38
C ASN A 107 -9.50 12.39 -8.09
N ARG A 108 -9.81 11.57 -9.09
CA ARG A 108 -10.70 10.42 -8.89
C ARG A 108 -10.13 9.45 -7.86
N CYS A 109 -8.82 9.20 -7.93
CA CYS A 109 -8.19 8.31 -6.94
C CYS A 109 -8.33 8.85 -5.53
N TYR A 110 -8.08 10.15 -5.34
CA TYR A 110 -8.24 10.75 -4.01
C TYR A 110 -9.68 10.74 -3.54
N GLU A 111 -10.62 11.01 -4.44
CA GLU A 111 -12.04 10.95 -4.09
C GLU A 111 -12.46 9.55 -3.66
N LEU A 112 -11.85 8.52 -4.23
CA LEU A 112 -12.14 7.14 -3.88
C LEU A 112 -11.42 6.68 -2.62
N GLY A 113 -10.56 7.51 -2.04
CA GLY A 113 -9.95 7.23 -0.77
C GLY A 113 -8.46 6.89 -0.80
N ALA A 114 -7.79 7.11 -1.93
CA ALA A 114 -6.34 6.92 -1.96
C ALA A 114 -5.66 7.92 -1.05
N ASN A 115 -4.60 7.49 -0.37
CA ASN A 115 -3.88 8.33 0.57
C ASN A 115 -2.77 9.12 -0.10
N VAL A 116 -2.09 8.51 -1.07
CA VAL A 116 -1.00 9.13 -1.80
C VAL A 116 -1.04 8.63 -3.23
N TYR A 117 -0.48 9.41 -4.14
CA TYR A 117 -0.43 9.09 -5.56
C TYR A 117 1.01 9.32 -6.04
N ILE A 118 1.60 8.34 -6.68
CA ILE A 118 2.96 8.44 -7.20
C ILE A 118 2.96 8.12 -8.68
N THR A 119 3.56 8.99 -9.48
CA THR A 119 3.71 8.76 -10.92
C THR A 119 4.93 7.89 -11.17
N LYS A 120 4.76 6.87 -12.02
CA LYS A 120 5.85 5.99 -12.41
C LYS A 120 6.76 6.69 -13.43
N PRO A 121 8.05 6.35 -13.47
CA PRO A 121 8.74 5.37 -12.63
C PRO A 121 8.84 5.85 -11.19
N VAL A 122 8.79 4.89 -10.25
CA VAL A 122 8.83 5.24 -8.83
C VAL A 122 10.28 5.53 -8.45
N GLU A 123 10.60 6.81 -8.34
CA GLU A 123 11.93 7.23 -7.92
C GLU A 123 12.06 7.10 -6.41
N TYR A 124 13.25 6.76 -5.97
CA TYR A 124 13.48 6.47 -4.56
C TYR A 124 13.05 7.62 -3.64
N ASP A 125 13.41 8.86 -3.99
CA ASP A 125 13.10 10.01 -3.13
C ASP A 125 11.59 10.23 -3.01
N ASN A 126 10.85 10.08 -4.11
CA ASN A 126 9.40 10.22 -4.09
C ASN A 126 8.74 9.11 -3.29
N PHE A 127 9.28 7.90 -3.44
CA PHE A 127 8.78 6.75 -2.70
C PHE A 127 9.00 6.94 -1.19
N ILE A 128 10.20 7.35 -0.80
CA ILE A 128 10.53 7.55 0.61
C ILE A 128 9.65 8.65 1.22
N GLU A 129 9.42 9.72 0.46
CA GLU A 129 8.55 10.79 0.96
C GLU A 129 7.14 10.28 1.22
N ALA A 130 6.60 9.48 0.30
CA ALA A 130 5.26 8.91 0.46
C ALA A 130 5.19 8.00 1.69
N ILE A 131 6.17 7.12 1.84
CA ILE A 131 6.21 6.21 2.98
C ILE A 131 6.37 7.00 4.29
N ARG A 132 7.20 8.04 4.28
CA ARG A 132 7.41 8.87 5.45
C ARG A 132 6.12 9.53 5.90
N ARG A 133 5.34 10.06 4.95
CA ARG A 133 4.05 10.66 5.28
C ARG A 133 3.12 9.66 5.93
N LEU A 134 3.03 8.46 5.34
CA LEU A 134 2.17 7.42 5.90
C LEU A 134 2.71 6.93 7.24
N GLY A 135 4.03 6.83 7.37
CA GLY A 135 4.66 6.43 8.62
C GLY A 135 4.34 7.38 9.75
N LEU A 136 4.41 8.68 9.47
CA LEU A 136 4.05 9.67 10.48
C LEU A 136 2.57 9.57 10.84
N PHE A 137 1.71 9.41 9.84
CA PHE A 137 0.29 9.26 10.08
C PHE A 137 0.00 8.02 10.93
N LEU A 138 0.60 6.90 10.58
CA LEU A 138 0.41 5.66 11.31
C LEU A 138 0.91 5.76 12.74
N GLN A 139 2.02 6.45 12.96
CA GLN A 139 2.50 6.71 14.32
C GLN A 139 1.50 7.52 15.12
N ILE A 140 0.91 8.52 14.51
CA ILE A 140 -0.08 9.35 15.17
C ILE A 140 -1.30 8.53 15.57
N VAL A 141 -1.77 7.66 14.68
CA VAL A 141 -2.98 6.87 14.91
C VAL A 141 -2.73 5.70 15.85
N LYS A 142 -1.58 5.03 15.72
CA LYS A 142 -1.32 3.77 16.41
C LYS A 142 -0.54 3.91 17.70
N ARG A 143 0.19 4.98 17.84
CA ARG A 143 1.04 5.14 19.00
C ARG A 143 0.18 5.42 20.25
N PRO A 144 0.34 4.64 21.31
CA PRO A 144 -0.37 4.96 22.55
C PRO A 144 0.09 6.31 23.09
N ARG A 145 -0.75 6.93 23.89
CA ARG A 145 -0.43 8.24 24.45
C ARG A 145 0.88 8.24 25.23
N ASN A 146 1.14 7.20 25.96
CA ASN A 146 2.41 7.12 26.68
C ASN A 146 3.60 7.08 25.74
N GLY A 147 3.43 6.53 24.55
CA GLY A 147 4.48 6.52 23.54
C GLY A 147 4.75 7.91 22.99
N TRP A 148 3.74 8.77 22.99
CA TRP A 148 3.89 10.14 22.53
C TRP A 148 4.72 10.97 23.45
N THR A 149 4.49 10.76 24.73
CA THR A 149 5.08 11.61 25.74
C THR A 149 6.49 11.22 26.09
N SER A 150 6.90 10.09 25.61
CA SER A 150 8.24 9.61 25.93
C SER A 150 9.24 9.97 24.84
#